data_9f73b7b5257e6c50ae1a264a463a3b50
#
_entry.id   9f73b7b5257e6c50ae1a264a463a3b50
#
_cell.length_a   1.000
_cell.length_b   1.000
_cell.length_c   1.000
_cell.angle_alpha   90.00
_cell.angle_beta   90.00
_cell.angle_gamma   90.00
#
_symmetry.space_group_name_H-M   'P 1'
#
loop_
_entity.id
_entity.type
_entity.pdbx_description
1 polymer ?
#
loop_
_entity_poly.entity_id
_entity_poly.type
_entity_poly.pdbx_seq_one_letter_code
_entity_poly.pdbx_strand_id
1 'polypeptide(L)'
;MNVIETENLTYFYPGASEPALRRVNLQVEKGDFLAIVGNNGCGKSTFCKALNGLIPHFISGSFEGKVTVDGLDTLRTDVGTLAKKAGYVYQDFENQILRPTVLDDASYACLNYAMTDYADRGREALRQCGLEGKERDYIWQLSGGQTHLLALAGALSLQPEVLILDEPIAQLDPLHADRIYEVLRTLNETYQKTIIVIEHHTEYIADYCKHVLLMKDGQVCWKLPVGEALQRVDELQDCNIFPPQVTIAAHRLRKEKGHRGEGGLPVTVEEGKRFFAPLPEPVKMDRPLPAKREETAVEFRDVSLSYRSVKGEPYTVFRNLNLKIKKGEKVAVIGSNGAGKSTLMKLMVGLLKPGKGDILYDGRSISGMDRRTLSKKVSMVYQNPENMFIRDTVAADVAYAMEARGVPGFRERTEELLERFRLTQLSQRDGRLLSGGQKRRASLAIGIALEPEILLLDEPTANLDIATRREIRKTLEDMKDITETVLIATHDMQLVCEWADRIVVLRGGEVIADGSRNEIFGNQKKIQEAGIRPPEIFSMGQALDRDALCYTVEEFLMLFGERKDGNADYRKAVQ
;
A
#
# COMPACT_ATOMS: atom_id res chain seq x y z
N MET A 1 -9.69 -4.45 32.88
CA MET A 1 -10.75 -5.44 32.60
C MET A 1 -10.59 -5.88 31.17
N ASN A 2 -10.46 -7.19 30.94
CA ASN A 2 -10.30 -7.72 29.60
C ASN A 2 -11.63 -7.63 28.84
N VAL A 3 -11.59 -7.15 27.64
CA VAL A 3 -12.74 -7.12 26.72
C VAL A 3 -12.70 -8.27 25.72
N ILE A 4 -11.50 -8.83 25.47
CA ILE A 4 -11.30 -10.02 24.65
C ILE A 4 -10.41 -11.00 25.43
N GLU A 5 -10.81 -12.27 25.43
CA GLU A 5 -10.02 -13.36 25.98
C GLU A 5 -10.10 -14.57 25.05
N THR A 6 -8.96 -15.17 24.77
CA THR A 6 -8.88 -16.43 24.02
C THR A 6 -8.10 -17.46 24.82
N GLU A 7 -8.62 -18.67 24.87
CA GLU A 7 -8.03 -19.80 25.58
C GLU A 7 -7.86 -20.99 24.63
N ASN A 8 -6.60 -21.31 24.29
CA ASN A 8 -6.22 -22.43 23.41
C ASN A 8 -6.97 -22.48 22.09
N LEU A 9 -7.29 -21.30 21.51
CA LEU A 9 -8.00 -21.22 20.24
C LEU A 9 -7.21 -21.90 19.12
N THR A 10 -7.80 -22.95 18.56
CA THR A 10 -7.26 -23.68 17.42
C THR A 10 -8.35 -23.77 16.34
N TYR A 11 -7.99 -23.51 15.10
CA TYR A 11 -8.96 -23.52 14.00
C TYR A 11 -8.36 -24.11 12.71
N PHE A 12 -9.14 -25.01 12.08
CA PHE A 12 -8.85 -25.61 10.78
C PHE A 12 -9.92 -25.22 9.78
N TYR A 13 -9.52 -24.74 8.61
CA TYR A 13 -10.43 -24.63 7.47
C TYR A 13 -10.84 -26.01 6.94
N PRO A 14 -12.01 -26.14 6.29
CA PRO A 14 -12.45 -27.43 5.72
C PRO A 14 -11.41 -28.01 4.76
N GLY A 15 -11.02 -29.26 4.98
CA GLY A 15 -10.06 -29.97 4.14
C GLY A 15 -8.60 -29.57 4.33
N ALA A 16 -8.29 -28.64 5.22
CA ALA A 16 -6.91 -28.29 5.55
C ALA A 16 -6.26 -29.35 6.46
N SER A 17 -5.02 -29.73 6.13
CA SER A 17 -4.20 -30.64 6.96
C SER A 17 -3.55 -29.93 8.14
N GLU A 18 -3.36 -28.61 8.04
CA GLU A 18 -2.70 -27.78 9.04
C GLU A 18 -3.67 -26.73 9.59
N PRO A 19 -3.62 -26.41 10.89
CA PRO A 19 -4.45 -25.39 11.48
C PRO A 19 -4.02 -23.99 11.06
N ALA A 20 -5.00 -23.14 10.77
CA ALA A 20 -4.78 -21.71 10.51
C ALA A 20 -4.51 -20.94 11.81
N LEU A 21 -5.03 -21.43 12.96
CA LEU A 21 -4.73 -20.92 14.31
C LEU A 21 -4.36 -22.11 15.21
N ARG A 22 -3.30 -21.95 16.03
CA ARG A 22 -2.76 -23.01 16.90
C ARG A 22 -2.66 -22.53 18.33
N ARG A 23 -3.54 -23.00 19.21
CA ARG A 23 -3.53 -22.73 20.66
C ARG A 23 -3.28 -21.26 21.00
N VAL A 24 -3.98 -20.36 20.31
CA VAL A 24 -3.87 -18.92 20.52
C VAL A 24 -4.44 -18.57 21.89
N ASN A 25 -3.60 -17.95 22.74
CA ASN A 25 -3.95 -17.41 24.04
C ASN A 25 -3.66 -15.91 24.04
N LEU A 26 -4.68 -15.08 24.28
CA LEU A 26 -4.56 -13.64 24.25
C LEU A 26 -5.56 -12.99 25.20
N GLN A 27 -5.14 -11.89 25.82
CA GLN A 27 -6.00 -11.00 26.58
C GLN A 27 -5.83 -9.58 26.03
N VAL A 28 -6.95 -8.90 25.74
CA VAL A 28 -6.99 -7.51 25.30
C VAL A 28 -7.81 -6.71 26.31
N GLU A 29 -7.22 -5.65 26.84
CA GLU A 29 -7.86 -4.78 27.81
C GLU A 29 -8.82 -3.80 27.12
N LYS A 30 -9.86 -3.39 27.84
CA LYS A 30 -10.77 -2.35 27.37
C LYS A 30 -10.01 -1.03 27.14
N GLY A 31 -10.27 -0.38 26.00
CA GLY A 31 -9.59 0.85 25.60
C GLY A 31 -8.16 0.65 25.08
N ASP A 32 -7.74 -0.59 24.80
CA ASP A 32 -6.48 -0.87 24.11
C ASP A 32 -6.56 -0.44 22.63
N PHE A 33 -5.42 -0.10 22.05
CA PHE A 33 -5.24 0.09 20.62
C PHE A 33 -4.15 -0.89 20.18
N LEU A 34 -4.57 -2.06 19.71
CA LEU A 34 -3.72 -3.20 19.41
C LEU A 34 -3.46 -3.32 17.91
N ALA A 35 -2.20 -3.31 17.49
CA ALA A 35 -1.81 -3.72 16.15
C ALA A 35 -1.47 -5.21 16.11
N ILE A 36 -2.01 -5.92 15.13
CA ILE A 36 -1.66 -7.32 14.84
C ILE A 36 -0.74 -7.32 13.62
N VAL A 37 0.48 -7.82 13.80
CA VAL A 37 1.50 -7.92 12.77
C VAL A 37 1.92 -9.38 12.54
N GLY A 38 2.43 -9.67 11.34
CA GLY A 38 2.88 -11.02 10.95
C GLY A 38 2.84 -11.21 9.44
N ASN A 39 3.48 -12.27 8.95
CA ASN A 39 3.51 -12.60 7.53
C ASN A 39 2.11 -12.82 6.94
N ASN A 40 1.99 -12.67 5.62
CA ASN A 40 0.78 -13.07 4.93
C ASN A 40 0.52 -14.57 5.13
N GLY A 41 -0.74 -14.92 5.41
CA GLY A 41 -1.13 -16.30 5.71
C GLY A 41 -0.84 -16.79 7.13
N CYS A 42 -0.24 -16.00 8.02
CA CYS A 42 0.03 -16.42 9.40
C CYS A 42 -1.21 -16.48 10.34
N GLY A 43 -2.42 -16.19 9.82
CA GLY A 43 -3.67 -16.35 10.59
C GLY A 43 -4.30 -15.07 11.12
N LYS A 44 -3.78 -13.86 10.85
CA LYS A 44 -4.29 -12.58 11.38
C LYS A 44 -5.78 -12.36 11.10
N SER A 45 -6.20 -12.39 9.84
CA SER A 45 -7.62 -12.20 9.48
C SER A 45 -8.50 -13.36 9.96
N THR A 46 -7.95 -14.57 10.03
CA THR A 46 -8.66 -15.75 10.62
C THR A 46 -8.93 -15.51 12.10
N PHE A 47 -7.92 -15.02 12.83
CA PHE A 47 -8.05 -14.66 14.24
C PHE A 47 -9.10 -13.56 14.45
N CYS A 48 -9.04 -12.48 13.68
CA CYS A 48 -10.01 -11.40 13.75
C CYS A 48 -11.45 -11.86 13.44
N LYS A 49 -11.63 -12.78 12.47
CA LYS A 49 -12.93 -13.38 12.17
C LYS A 49 -13.45 -14.31 13.27
N ALA A 50 -12.58 -14.88 14.09
CA ALA A 50 -13.01 -15.63 15.27
C ALA A 50 -13.51 -14.71 16.39
N LEU A 51 -12.98 -13.47 16.49
CA LEU A 51 -13.41 -12.49 17.49
C LEU A 51 -14.83 -11.96 17.24
N ASN A 52 -15.26 -11.83 15.99
CA ASN A 52 -16.60 -11.34 15.67
C ASN A 52 -17.62 -12.47 15.39
N GLY A 53 -17.22 -13.73 15.60
CA GLY A 53 -18.07 -14.90 15.44
C GLY A 53 -18.32 -15.33 13.99
N LEU A 54 -17.74 -14.68 12.96
CA LEU A 54 -17.81 -15.18 11.59
C LEU A 54 -17.24 -16.60 11.48
N ILE A 55 -16.21 -16.88 12.25
CA ILE A 55 -15.69 -18.22 12.51
C ILE A 55 -16.19 -18.65 13.89
N PRO A 56 -16.83 -19.81 14.02
CA PRO A 56 -17.13 -20.80 12.98
C PRO A 56 -18.55 -20.71 12.38
N HIS A 57 -19.36 -19.71 12.72
CA HIS A 57 -20.79 -19.69 12.38
C HIS A 57 -21.08 -19.56 10.88
N PHE A 58 -20.32 -18.72 10.15
CA PHE A 58 -20.47 -18.55 8.70
C PHE A 58 -19.33 -19.22 7.91
N ILE A 59 -18.13 -19.20 8.48
CA ILE A 59 -16.96 -19.86 7.88
C ILE A 59 -16.78 -21.15 8.68
N SER A 60 -17.35 -22.24 8.15
CA SER A 60 -17.29 -23.55 8.80
C SER A 60 -15.86 -24.08 8.88
N GLY A 61 -15.60 -24.90 9.88
CA GLY A 61 -14.29 -25.54 10.14
C GLY A 61 -14.26 -26.21 11.51
N SER A 62 -13.14 -26.83 11.83
CA SER A 62 -12.93 -27.37 13.19
C SER A 62 -12.41 -26.27 14.12
N PHE A 63 -13.15 -26.01 15.18
CA PHE A 63 -12.86 -24.97 16.16
C PHE A 63 -12.70 -25.60 17.54
N GLU A 64 -11.57 -25.36 18.19
CA GLU A 64 -11.26 -25.82 19.54
C GLU A 64 -10.85 -24.63 20.42
N GLY A 65 -11.03 -24.77 21.72
CA GLY A 65 -10.75 -23.71 22.69
C GLY A 65 -11.94 -22.78 22.91
N LYS A 66 -11.68 -21.59 23.46
CA LYS A 66 -12.72 -20.62 23.82
C LYS A 66 -12.31 -19.21 23.39
N VAL A 67 -13.29 -18.45 22.91
CA VAL A 67 -13.15 -17.01 22.62
C VAL A 67 -14.28 -16.26 23.29
N THR A 68 -13.93 -15.24 24.04
CA THR A 68 -14.89 -14.38 24.75
C THR A 68 -14.68 -12.93 24.32
N VAL A 69 -15.75 -12.24 23.93
CA VAL A 69 -15.73 -10.83 23.54
C VAL A 69 -16.82 -10.08 24.29
N ASP A 70 -16.43 -9.07 25.06
CA ASP A 70 -17.29 -8.30 25.97
C ASP A 70 -18.17 -9.22 26.84
N GLY A 71 -17.57 -10.28 27.38
CA GLY A 71 -18.22 -11.28 28.23
C GLY A 71 -19.05 -12.34 27.51
N LEU A 72 -19.19 -12.27 26.18
CA LEU A 72 -19.95 -13.21 25.36
C LEU A 72 -19.02 -14.28 24.74
N ASP A 73 -19.38 -15.56 24.93
CA ASP A 73 -18.72 -16.69 24.28
C ASP A 73 -19.11 -16.75 22.80
N THR A 74 -18.14 -16.60 21.88
CA THR A 74 -18.40 -16.52 20.44
C THR A 74 -18.97 -17.80 19.84
N LEU A 75 -18.74 -18.97 20.44
CA LEU A 75 -19.33 -20.24 20.01
C LEU A 75 -20.81 -20.37 20.38
N ARG A 76 -21.24 -19.72 21.47
CA ARG A 76 -22.60 -19.85 22.01
C ARG A 76 -23.50 -18.68 21.66
N THR A 77 -22.93 -17.62 21.10
CA THR A 77 -23.65 -16.38 20.79
C THR A 77 -23.74 -16.22 19.28
N ASP A 78 -24.90 -15.91 18.77
CA ASP A 78 -25.10 -15.65 17.34
C ASP A 78 -24.34 -14.42 16.86
N VAL A 79 -23.95 -14.41 15.56
CA VAL A 79 -23.15 -13.35 14.97
C VAL A 79 -23.84 -11.98 15.04
N GLY A 80 -25.18 -11.95 14.94
CA GLY A 80 -25.93 -10.72 15.07
C GLY A 80 -25.79 -10.07 16.45
N THR A 81 -25.80 -10.85 17.52
CA THR A 81 -25.55 -10.36 18.88
C THR A 81 -24.09 -9.93 19.05
N LEU A 82 -23.12 -10.70 18.51
CA LEU A 82 -21.71 -10.37 18.56
C LEU A 82 -21.38 -9.10 17.78
N ALA A 83 -22.03 -8.84 16.65
CA ALA A 83 -21.81 -7.63 15.83
C ALA A 83 -22.16 -6.33 16.57
N LYS A 84 -23.02 -6.38 17.62
CA LYS A 84 -23.28 -5.24 18.52
C LYS A 84 -22.14 -5.00 19.51
N LYS A 85 -21.22 -5.96 19.66
CA LYS A 85 -20.08 -5.90 20.59
C LYS A 85 -18.76 -5.67 19.86
N ALA A 86 -18.58 -6.31 18.68
CA ALA A 86 -17.38 -6.22 17.85
C ALA A 86 -17.77 -5.85 16.41
N GLY A 87 -17.58 -4.60 16.04
CA GLY A 87 -17.69 -4.11 14.66
C GLY A 87 -16.47 -4.55 13.86
N TYR A 88 -16.68 -4.93 12.60
CA TYR A 88 -15.61 -5.35 11.69
C TYR A 88 -15.59 -4.53 10.41
N VAL A 89 -14.44 -4.00 10.04
CA VAL A 89 -14.19 -3.33 8.75
C VAL A 89 -13.24 -4.20 7.95
N TYR A 90 -13.70 -4.66 6.79
CA TYR A 90 -12.92 -5.55 5.91
C TYR A 90 -11.85 -4.79 5.13
N GLN A 91 -10.79 -5.48 4.73
CA GLN A 91 -9.76 -4.99 3.82
C GLN A 91 -10.38 -4.48 2.49
N ASP A 92 -11.34 -5.23 1.95
CA ASP A 92 -12.12 -4.83 0.76
C ASP A 92 -13.43 -4.15 1.21
N PHE A 93 -13.31 -2.92 1.68
CA PHE A 93 -14.39 -2.12 2.25
C PHE A 93 -15.50 -1.78 1.24
N GLU A 94 -15.20 -1.75 -0.07
CA GLU A 94 -16.19 -1.49 -1.12
C GLU A 94 -17.29 -2.56 -1.11
N ASN A 95 -16.94 -3.81 -0.79
CA ASN A 95 -17.91 -4.89 -0.64
C ASN A 95 -18.80 -4.77 0.60
N GLN A 96 -18.48 -3.85 1.51
CA GLN A 96 -19.25 -3.59 2.74
C GLN A 96 -20.34 -2.54 2.52
N ILE A 97 -20.20 -1.72 1.47
CA ILE A 97 -21.12 -0.63 1.16
C ILE A 97 -22.25 -1.16 0.28
N LEU A 98 -23.47 -1.09 0.77
CA LEU A 98 -24.63 -1.75 0.20
C LEU A 98 -25.75 -0.79 -0.25
N ARG A 99 -25.76 0.45 0.26
CA ARG A 99 -26.86 1.39 0.04
C ARG A 99 -26.39 2.57 -0.81
N PRO A 100 -27.29 3.18 -1.58
CA PRO A 100 -26.90 4.20 -2.55
C PRO A 100 -26.56 5.57 -1.94
N THR A 101 -27.06 5.90 -0.75
CA THR A 101 -26.76 7.18 -0.07
C THR A 101 -25.93 6.96 1.19
N VAL A 102 -25.16 7.98 1.54
CA VAL A 102 -24.23 7.95 2.70
C VAL A 102 -24.95 7.65 4.01
N LEU A 103 -26.10 8.31 4.26
CA LEU A 103 -26.85 8.07 5.49
C LEU A 103 -27.52 6.69 5.50
N ASP A 104 -28.10 6.27 4.37
CA ASP A 104 -28.75 4.95 4.28
C ASP A 104 -27.73 3.84 4.54
N ASP A 105 -26.51 3.99 4.05
CA ASP A 105 -25.46 3.00 4.26
C ASP A 105 -24.94 3.01 5.70
N ALA A 106 -24.60 4.17 6.25
CA ALA A 106 -24.16 4.31 7.63
C ALA A 106 -25.17 3.78 8.65
N SER A 107 -26.47 3.89 8.37
CA SER A 107 -27.54 3.45 9.27
C SER A 107 -28.08 2.03 8.96
N TYR A 108 -27.57 1.40 7.91
CA TYR A 108 -28.13 0.13 7.39
C TYR A 108 -28.08 -1.02 8.42
N ALA A 109 -27.00 -1.12 9.17
CA ALA A 109 -26.90 -2.12 10.23
C ALA A 109 -28.00 -1.92 11.28
N CYS A 110 -28.21 -0.70 11.76
CA CYS A 110 -29.24 -0.38 12.75
C CYS A 110 -30.65 -0.65 12.22
N LEU A 111 -30.89 -0.37 10.95
CA LEU A 111 -32.18 -0.69 10.29
C LEU A 111 -32.46 -2.19 10.27
N ASN A 112 -31.43 -3.02 9.98
CA ASN A 112 -31.56 -4.49 9.99
C ASN A 112 -31.87 -5.06 11.38
N TYR A 113 -31.47 -4.34 12.45
CA TYR A 113 -31.84 -4.68 13.83
C TYR A 113 -33.18 -4.08 14.27
N ALA A 114 -33.96 -3.50 13.34
CA ALA A 114 -35.23 -2.83 13.60
C ALA A 114 -35.15 -1.73 14.70
N MET A 115 -34.01 -1.05 14.80
CA MET A 115 -33.84 0.06 15.73
C MET A 115 -34.61 1.29 15.23
N THR A 116 -35.45 1.89 16.06
CA THR A 116 -36.29 3.03 15.69
C THR A 116 -35.48 4.32 15.52
N ASP A 117 -34.32 4.41 16.18
CA ASP A 117 -33.35 5.53 16.15
C ASP A 117 -32.22 5.33 15.11
N TYR A 118 -32.40 4.43 14.13
CA TYR A 118 -31.37 4.04 13.16
C TYR A 118 -30.73 5.23 12.42
N ALA A 119 -31.55 6.21 12.03
CA ALA A 119 -31.08 7.37 11.28
C ALA A 119 -30.22 8.32 12.15
N ASP A 120 -30.56 8.47 13.43
CA ASP A 120 -29.79 9.30 14.36
C ASP A 120 -28.46 8.63 14.71
N ARG A 121 -28.46 7.30 14.89
CA ARG A 121 -27.22 6.52 15.05
C ARG A 121 -26.32 6.63 13.83
N GLY A 122 -26.90 6.55 12.63
CA GLY A 122 -26.15 6.75 11.38
C GLY A 122 -25.52 8.16 11.31
N ARG A 123 -26.26 9.21 11.64
CA ARG A 123 -25.74 10.59 11.67
C ARG A 123 -24.60 10.75 12.68
N GLU A 124 -24.78 10.19 13.88
CA GLU A 124 -23.73 10.24 14.92
C GLU A 124 -22.47 9.52 14.46
N ALA A 125 -22.59 8.32 13.85
CA ALA A 125 -21.45 7.60 13.31
C ALA A 125 -20.75 8.37 12.17
N LEU A 126 -21.51 8.99 11.28
CA LEU A 126 -20.97 9.87 10.23
C LEU A 126 -20.21 11.06 10.81
N ARG A 127 -20.76 11.70 11.88
CA ARG A 127 -20.10 12.80 12.59
C ARG A 127 -18.78 12.34 13.21
N GLN A 128 -18.74 11.19 13.88
CA GLN A 128 -17.53 10.61 14.46
C GLN A 128 -16.46 10.31 13.40
N CYS A 129 -16.86 9.93 12.20
CA CYS A 129 -15.98 9.69 11.06
C CYS A 129 -15.65 10.95 10.23
N GLY A 130 -16.15 12.14 10.62
CA GLY A 130 -15.90 13.38 9.89
C GLY A 130 -16.55 13.46 8.51
N LEU A 131 -17.71 12.80 8.35
CA LEU A 131 -18.56 12.83 7.15
C LEU A 131 -19.83 13.65 7.33
N GLU A 132 -19.90 14.50 8.36
CA GLU A 132 -21.00 15.41 8.60
C GLU A 132 -21.25 16.31 7.37
N GLY A 133 -22.52 16.53 7.03
CA GLY A 133 -22.95 17.31 5.87
C GLY A 133 -23.00 16.52 4.55
N LYS A 134 -22.62 15.22 4.56
CA LYS A 134 -22.66 14.34 3.39
C LYS A 134 -23.79 13.32 3.39
N GLU A 135 -24.71 13.41 4.32
CA GLU A 135 -25.78 12.44 4.57
C GLU A 135 -26.62 12.14 3.32
N ARG A 136 -26.81 13.16 2.46
CA ARG A 136 -27.61 13.09 1.22
C ARG A 136 -26.78 12.78 -0.03
N ASP A 137 -25.46 12.74 0.10
CA ASP A 137 -24.59 12.41 -1.02
C ASP A 137 -24.78 10.94 -1.41
N TYR A 138 -24.60 10.66 -2.70
CA TYR A 138 -24.50 9.28 -3.16
C TYR A 138 -23.10 8.74 -2.92
N ILE A 139 -22.99 7.43 -2.63
CA ILE A 139 -21.71 6.76 -2.34
C ILE A 139 -20.66 6.97 -3.45
N TRP A 140 -21.07 6.99 -4.71
CA TRP A 140 -20.17 7.22 -5.85
C TRP A 140 -19.68 8.67 -6.00
N GLN A 141 -20.15 9.59 -5.16
CA GLN A 141 -19.66 10.98 -5.09
C GLN A 141 -18.53 11.12 -4.06
N LEU A 142 -18.33 10.10 -3.22
CA LEU A 142 -17.28 10.07 -2.22
C LEU A 142 -15.90 9.79 -2.86
N SER A 143 -14.86 10.38 -2.27
CA SER A 143 -13.48 9.94 -2.57
C SER A 143 -13.20 8.58 -1.93
N GLY A 144 -12.18 7.84 -2.41
CA GLY A 144 -11.81 6.54 -1.84
C GLY A 144 -11.62 6.59 -0.32
N GLY A 145 -10.92 7.61 0.21
CA GLY A 145 -10.78 7.79 1.66
C GLY A 145 -12.10 8.06 2.39
N GLN A 146 -13.03 8.80 1.76
CA GLN A 146 -14.37 9.03 2.33
C GLN A 146 -15.21 7.75 2.33
N THR A 147 -15.02 6.89 1.33
CA THR A 147 -15.69 5.59 1.26
C THR A 147 -15.21 4.66 2.38
N HIS A 148 -13.91 4.65 2.70
CA HIS A 148 -13.37 3.95 3.88
C HIS A 148 -14.00 4.47 5.19
N LEU A 149 -14.09 5.80 5.35
CA LEU A 149 -14.72 6.39 6.52
C LEU A 149 -16.22 6.06 6.61
N LEU A 150 -16.90 5.90 5.48
CA LEU A 150 -18.29 5.44 5.43
C LEU A 150 -18.43 3.99 5.91
N ALA A 151 -17.57 3.08 5.46
CA ALA A 151 -17.56 1.69 5.93
C ALA A 151 -17.30 1.61 7.45
N LEU A 152 -16.39 2.46 7.96
CA LEU A 152 -16.16 2.59 9.40
C LEU A 152 -17.40 3.14 10.13
N ALA A 153 -18.07 4.15 9.57
CA ALA A 153 -19.31 4.70 10.15
C ALA A 153 -20.42 3.64 10.22
N GLY A 154 -20.55 2.80 9.17
CA GLY A 154 -21.49 1.68 9.19
C GLY A 154 -21.23 0.70 10.34
N ALA A 155 -19.97 0.34 10.57
CA ALA A 155 -19.58 -0.51 11.71
C ALA A 155 -19.81 0.18 13.06
N LEU A 156 -19.60 1.50 13.15
CA LEU A 156 -19.78 2.30 14.37
C LEU A 156 -21.25 2.54 14.75
N SER A 157 -22.16 2.50 13.79
CA SER A 157 -23.58 2.83 14.01
C SER A 157 -24.25 1.96 15.08
N LEU A 158 -23.79 0.70 15.24
CA LEU A 158 -24.22 -0.19 16.31
C LEU A 158 -23.57 0.11 17.67
N GLN A 159 -22.62 1.06 17.73
CA GLN A 159 -21.88 1.47 18.93
C GLN A 159 -21.11 0.33 19.62
N PRO A 160 -20.38 -0.51 18.87
CA PRO A 160 -19.67 -1.64 19.46
C PRO A 160 -18.58 -1.17 20.44
N GLU A 161 -18.23 -2.02 21.41
CA GLU A 161 -17.11 -1.77 22.34
C GLU A 161 -15.76 -2.00 21.66
N VAL A 162 -15.71 -2.97 20.72
CA VAL A 162 -14.52 -3.36 20.00
C VAL A 162 -14.69 -3.03 18.52
N LEU A 163 -13.68 -2.44 17.92
CA LEU A 163 -13.57 -2.23 16.47
C LEU A 163 -12.39 -3.04 15.93
N ILE A 164 -12.64 -3.84 14.92
CA ILE A 164 -11.64 -4.65 14.24
C ILE A 164 -11.52 -4.14 12.81
N LEU A 165 -10.32 -3.75 12.40
CA LEU A 165 -10.05 -3.24 11.06
C LEU A 165 -8.94 -4.08 10.41
N ASP A 166 -9.25 -4.62 9.24
CA ASP A 166 -8.31 -5.43 8.47
C ASP A 166 -7.68 -4.55 7.37
N GLU A 167 -6.43 -4.13 7.58
CA GLU A 167 -5.65 -3.24 6.71
C GLU A 167 -6.40 -1.93 6.34
N PRO A 168 -6.78 -1.09 7.32
CA PRO A 168 -7.68 0.05 7.09
C PRO A 168 -7.15 1.15 6.18
N ILE A 169 -5.86 1.17 5.87
CA ILE A 169 -5.23 2.17 5.00
C ILE A 169 -4.67 1.59 3.71
N ALA A 170 -4.95 0.31 3.43
CA ALA A 170 -4.55 -0.30 2.17
C ALA A 170 -5.09 0.52 0.98
N GLN A 171 -4.24 0.79 -0.02
CA GLN A 171 -4.57 1.54 -1.24
C GLN A 171 -4.90 3.04 -1.04
N LEU A 172 -4.74 3.58 0.15
CA LEU A 172 -4.94 5.00 0.40
C LEU A 172 -3.66 5.80 0.16
N ASP A 173 -3.83 7.03 -0.31
CA ASP A 173 -2.75 7.99 -0.25
C ASP A 173 -2.48 8.42 1.21
N PRO A 174 -1.30 8.96 1.52
CA PRO A 174 -0.91 9.27 2.90
C PRO A 174 -1.88 10.21 3.62
N LEU A 175 -2.47 11.17 2.90
CA LEU A 175 -3.37 12.17 3.49
C LEU A 175 -4.69 11.53 3.99
N HIS A 176 -5.21 10.59 3.22
CA HIS A 176 -6.40 9.84 3.62
C HIS A 176 -6.08 8.81 4.71
N ALA A 177 -4.90 8.18 4.65
CA ALA A 177 -4.42 7.27 5.69
C ALA A 177 -4.27 7.97 7.05
N ASP A 178 -3.62 9.14 7.07
CA ASP A 178 -3.49 9.98 8.28
C ASP A 178 -4.87 10.31 8.87
N ARG A 179 -5.83 10.68 8.01
CA ARG A 179 -7.19 11.01 8.47
C ARG A 179 -7.91 9.83 9.11
N ILE A 180 -7.76 8.62 8.57
CA ILE A 180 -8.35 7.42 9.18
C ILE A 180 -7.76 7.18 10.56
N TYR A 181 -6.43 7.21 10.70
CA TYR A 181 -5.79 7.01 11.99
C TYR A 181 -6.13 8.10 13.01
N GLU A 182 -6.30 9.36 12.60
CA GLU A 182 -6.80 10.43 13.46
C GLU A 182 -8.23 10.14 13.98
N VAL A 183 -9.11 9.61 13.12
CA VAL A 183 -10.46 9.18 13.55
C VAL A 183 -10.34 8.02 14.52
N LEU A 184 -9.52 7.00 14.24
CA LEU A 184 -9.30 5.85 15.12
C LEU A 184 -8.74 6.31 16.48
N ARG A 185 -7.77 7.23 16.51
CA ARG A 185 -7.25 7.82 17.75
C ARG A 185 -8.35 8.49 18.54
N THR A 186 -9.18 9.31 17.90
CA THR A 186 -10.32 9.97 18.56
C THR A 186 -11.30 8.95 19.14
N LEU A 187 -11.60 7.88 18.41
CA LEU A 187 -12.46 6.79 18.88
C LEU A 187 -11.86 6.08 20.11
N ASN A 188 -10.55 5.85 20.12
CA ASN A 188 -9.87 5.23 21.23
C ASN A 188 -9.75 6.16 22.46
N GLU A 189 -9.25 7.39 22.26
CA GLU A 189 -8.94 8.29 23.39
C GLU A 189 -10.18 8.97 23.96
N THR A 190 -11.09 9.46 23.09
CA THR A 190 -12.28 10.22 23.52
C THR A 190 -13.46 9.29 23.83
N TYR A 191 -13.72 8.32 22.94
CA TYR A 191 -14.85 7.41 23.09
C TYR A 191 -14.51 6.08 23.78
N GLN A 192 -13.23 5.91 24.21
CA GLN A 192 -12.73 4.74 24.94
C GLN A 192 -13.00 3.40 24.24
N LYS A 193 -13.07 3.40 22.90
CA LYS A 193 -13.25 2.20 22.11
C LYS A 193 -11.97 1.37 22.11
N THR A 194 -12.12 0.05 22.22
CA THR A 194 -11.01 -0.89 21.99
C THR A 194 -10.84 -1.07 20.48
N ILE A 195 -9.63 -0.87 19.98
CA ILE A 195 -9.34 -0.93 18.54
C ILE A 195 -8.32 -2.03 18.28
N ILE A 196 -8.61 -2.89 17.31
CA ILE A 196 -7.69 -3.88 16.78
C ILE A 196 -7.48 -3.59 15.30
N VAL A 197 -6.24 -3.39 14.90
CA VAL A 197 -5.88 -3.21 13.49
C VAL A 197 -4.93 -4.30 13.03
N ILE A 198 -5.17 -4.89 11.88
CA ILE A 198 -4.13 -5.61 11.13
C ILE A 198 -3.43 -4.56 10.29
N GLU A 199 -2.11 -4.39 10.47
CA GLU A 199 -1.38 -3.31 9.81
C GLU A 199 0.05 -3.75 9.46
N HIS A 200 0.55 -3.23 8.33
CA HIS A 200 1.90 -3.46 7.84
C HIS A 200 2.79 -2.21 7.91
N HIS A 201 2.19 -1.04 8.03
CA HIS A 201 2.89 0.25 8.13
C HIS A 201 3.28 0.56 9.56
N THR A 202 4.51 0.19 9.92
CA THR A 202 5.00 0.28 11.32
C THR A 202 5.14 1.70 11.84
N GLU A 203 5.25 2.70 10.97
CA GLU A 203 5.19 4.12 11.33
C GLU A 203 3.82 4.51 11.90
N TYR A 204 2.71 4.01 11.34
CA TYR A 204 1.37 4.23 11.91
C TYR A 204 1.18 3.45 13.20
N ILE A 205 1.76 2.23 13.29
CA ILE A 205 1.75 1.47 14.54
C ILE A 205 2.47 2.23 15.64
N ALA A 206 3.66 2.80 15.34
CA ALA A 206 4.46 3.57 16.30
C ALA A 206 3.73 4.84 16.80
N ASP A 207 3.03 5.54 15.88
CA ASP A 207 2.40 6.82 16.19
C ASP A 207 1.03 6.68 16.88
N TYR A 208 0.31 5.57 16.70
CA TYR A 208 -1.08 5.46 17.13
C TYR A 208 -1.40 4.27 18.05
N CYS A 209 -0.69 3.14 17.96
CA CYS A 209 -1.00 1.95 18.72
C CYS A 209 -0.36 1.94 20.10
N LYS A 210 -1.02 1.27 21.06
CA LYS A 210 -0.51 1.07 22.42
C LYS A 210 0.30 -0.21 22.54
N HIS A 211 -0.20 -1.27 21.90
CA HIS A 211 0.41 -2.59 21.92
C HIS A 211 0.54 -3.18 20.52
N VAL A 212 1.50 -4.08 20.36
CA VAL A 212 1.70 -4.88 19.15
C VAL A 212 1.61 -6.36 19.51
N LEU A 213 0.87 -7.12 18.71
CA LEU A 213 0.76 -8.56 18.74
C LEU A 213 1.49 -9.15 17.54
N LEU A 214 2.54 -9.93 17.76
CA LEU A 214 3.20 -10.68 16.68
C LEU A 214 2.57 -12.06 16.54
N MET A 215 2.10 -12.36 15.32
CA MET A 215 1.63 -13.69 14.93
C MET A 215 2.57 -14.32 13.91
N LYS A 216 2.87 -15.62 14.12
CA LYS A 216 3.66 -16.44 13.21
C LYS A 216 3.08 -17.86 13.17
N ASP A 217 2.88 -18.39 11.96
CA ASP A 217 2.42 -19.79 11.74
C ASP A 217 1.19 -20.19 12.56
N GLY A 218 0.21 -19.30 12.64
CA GLY A 218 -1.04 -19.49 13.38
C GLY A 218 -0.92 -19.32 14.90
N GLN A 219 0.22 -18.89 15.43
CA GLN A 219 0.47 -18.73 16.86
C GLN A 219 0.74 -17.27 17.23
N VAL A 220 0.43 -16.91 18.46
CA VAL A 220 0.88 -15.67 19.09
C VAL A 220 2.29 -15.87 19.63
N CYS A 221 3.25 -15.11 19.11
CA CYS A 221 4.60 -15.09 19.64
C CYS A 221 4.67 -14.27 20.94
N TRP A 222 4.13 -13.05 20.90
CA TRP A 222 4.05 -12.14 22.04
C TRP A 222 3.05 -11.00 21.78
N LYS A 223 2.60 -10.36 22.89
CA LYS A 223 1.95 -9.05 22.91
C LYS A 223 2.78 -8.13 23.79
N LEU A 224 3.25 -7.00 23.24
CA LEU A 224 4.14 -6.07 23.93
C LEU A 224 3.70 -4.62 23.73
N PRO A 225 4.07 -3.70 24.64
CA PRO A 225 3.96 -2.27 24.39
C PRO A 225 4.67 -1.88 23.10
N VAL A 226 4.13 -0.92 22.34
CA VAL A 226 4.60 -0.54 20.99
C VAL A 226 6.10 -0.20 20.98
N GLY A 227 6.57 0.56 21.96
CA GLY A 227 7.99 0.94 22.05
C GLY A 227 8.92 -0.25 22.26
N GLU A 228 8.52 -1.29 23.02
CA GLU A 228 9.30 -2.51 23.21
C GLU A 228 9.24 -3.40 21.97
N ALA A 229 8.05 -3.56 21.42
CA ALA A 229 7.79 -4.41 20.26
C ALA A 229 8.62 -4.00 19.03
N LEU A 230 8.57 -2.72 18.67
CA LEU A 230 9.23 -2.21 17.46
C LEU A 230 10.76 -2.13 17.57
N GLN A 231 11.30 -2.22 18.78
CA GLN A 231 12.75 -2.34 19.01
C GLN A 231 13.31 -3.73 18.74
N ARG A 232 12.46 -4.78 18.62
CA ARG A 232 12.88 -6.15 18.31
C ARG A 232 13.17 -6.34 16.82
N VAL A 233 14.15 -5.56 16.31
CA VAL A 233 14.42 -5.42 14.86
C VAL A 233 14.68 -6.76 14.19
N ASP A 234 15.63 -7.55 14.70
CA ASP A 234 16.03 -8.82 14.09
C ASP A 234 14.83 -9.81 14.05
N GLU A 235 14.07 -9.92 15.16
CA GLU A 235 12.91 -10.82 15.27
C GLU A 235 11.75 -10.44 14.33
N LEU A 236 11.48 -9.13 14.22
CA LEU A 236 10.47 -8.62 13.30
C LEU A 236 10.89 -8.83 11.84
N GLN A 237 12.16 -8.61 11.50
CA GLN A 237 12.68 -8.83 10.15
C GLN A 237 12.67 -10.31 9.76
N ASP A 238 12.91 -11.23 10.69
CA ASP A 238 12.76 -12.68 10.48
C ASP A 238 11.31 -13.08 10.17
N CYS A 239 10.35 -12.25 10.61
CA CYS A 239 8.94 -12.37 10.26
C CYS A 239 8.53 -11.48 9.07
N ASN A 240 9.49 -10.95 8.30
CA ASN A 240 9.28 -10.02 7.18
C ASN A 240 8.49 -8.75 7.57
N ILE A 241 8.59 -8.33 8.82
CA ILE A 241 8.04 -7.07 9.30
C ILE A 241 9.23 -6.11 9.47
N PHE A 242 9.10 -4.93 8.88
CA PHE A 242 10.16 -3.94 8.93
C PHE A 242 9.78 -2.84 9.94
N PRO A 243 10.51 -2.75 11.07
CA PRO A 243 10.35 -1.64 12.01
C PRO A 243 10.49 -0.28 11.31
N PRO A 244 10.09 0.83 11.97
CA PRO A 244 10.29 2.18 11.44
C PRO A 244 11.73 2.39 10.95
N GLN A 245 11.90 3.16 9.89
CA GLN A 245 13.24 3.37 9.30
C GLN A 245 14.21 4.01 10.28
N VAL A 246 13.70 4.87 11.17
CA VAL A 246 14.48 5.45 12.27
C VAL A 246 15.02 4.38 13.22
N THR A 247 14.21 3.37 13.53
CA THR A 247 14.61 2.25 14.38
C THR A 247 15.67 1.38 13.71
N ILE A 248 15.49 1.11 12.41
CA ILE A 248 16.46 0.33 11.60
C ILE A 248 17.80 1.09 11.53
N ALA A 249 17.78 2.40 11.29
CA ALA A 249 18.99 3.22 11.25
C ALA A 249 19.74 3.18 12.59
N ALA A 250 19.03 3.35 13.69
CA ALA A 250 19.61 3.30 15.03
C ALA A 250 20.17 1.91 15.38
N HIS A 251 19.44 0.84 15.01
CA HIS A 251 19.91 -0.54 15.22
C HIS A 251 21.20 -0.83 14.46
N ARG A 252 21.29 -0.43 13.17
CA ARG A 252 22.50 -0.61 12.36
C ARG A 252 23.68 0.19 12.94
N LEU A 253 23.45 1.45 13.31
CA LEU A 253 24.48 2.29 13.92
C LEU A 253 25.03 1.68 15.21
N ARG A 254 24.14 1.11 16.05
CA ARG A 254 24.52 0.42 17.29
C ARG A 254 25.33 -0.86 17.02
N LYS A 255 24.93 -1.62 16.01
CA LYS A 255 25.58 -2.90 15.63
C LYS A 255 26.98 -2.69 15.03
N GLU A 256 27.15 -1.65 14.19
CA GLU A 256 28.40 -1.37 13.48
C GLU A 256 29.47 -0.68 14.35
N LYS A 257 29.04 0.15 15.29
CA LYS A 257 29.95 1.04 16.01
C LYS A 257 30.07 0.77 17.51
N GLY A 258 29.31 -0.22 18.02
CA GLY A 258 29.25 -0.43 19.46
C GLY A 258 28.74 0.81 20.21
N HIS A 259 28.05 1.71 19.51
CA HIS A 259 27.50 2.93 20.09
C HIS A 259 26.46 2.58 21.13
N ARG A 260 26.86 2.54 22.38
CA ARG A 260 25.98 2.37 23.52
C ARG A 260 25.32 3.71 23.85
N GLY A 261 24.44 4.18 22.98
CA GLY A 261 23.49 5.22 23.40
C GLY A 261 22.76 4.69 24.63
N GLU A 262 22.78 5.43 25.72
CA GLU A 262 22.00 5.11 26.91
C GLU A 262 20.51 5.16 26.50
N GLY A 263 19.79 4.03 26.64
CA GLY A 263 18.35 3.92 26.34
C GLY A 263 18.00 2.91 25.24
N GLY A 264 16.69 2.80 24.96
CA GLY A 264 16.13 1.99 23.88
C GLY A 264 16.45 2.53 22.48
N LEU A 265 16.11 1.73 21.43
CA LEU A 265 16.11 2.24 20.06
C LEU A 265 14.92 3.21 19.88
N PRO A 266 15.08 4.31 19.12
CA PRO A 266 13.95 5.18 18.82
C PRO A 266 12.97 4.48 17.90
N VAL A 267 11.67 4.66 18.13
CA VAL A 267 10.60 4.10 17.27
C VAL A 267 9.82 5.19 16.53
N THR A 268 10.05 6.46 16.86
CA THR A 268 9.48 7.62 16.19
C THR A 268 10.58 8.61 15.78
N VAL A 269 10.27 9.49 14.82
CA VAL A 269 11.18 10.57 14.41
C VAL A 269 11.53 11.50 15.59
N GLU A 270 10.58 11.75 16.50
CA GLU A 270 10.80 12.62 17.65
C GLU A 270 11.79 11.99 18.67
N GLU A 271 11.70 10.69 18.91
CA GLU A 271 12.68 9.94 19.70
C GLU A 271 14.04 9.91 18.99
N GLY A 272 14.01 9.73 17.65
CA GLY A 272 15.20 9.73 16.81
C GLY A 272 16.00 11.02 16.89
N LYS A 273 15.36 12.19 16.99
CA LYS A 273 16.06 13.46 17.19
C LYS A 273 16.99 13.42 18.40
N ARG A 274 16.53 12.87 19.52
CA ARG A 274 17.34 12.76 20.74
C ARG A 274 18.44 11.72 20.60
N PHE A 275 18.14 10.60 19.95
CA PHE A 275 19.09 9.51 19.75
C PHE A 275 20.24 9.89 18.82
N PHE A 276 19.94 10.60 17.72
CA PHE A 276 20.91 10.98 16.70
C PHE A 276 21.53 12.37 16.90
N ALA A 277 21.03 13.19 17.83
CA ALA A 277 21.57 14.54 18.10
C ALA A 277 23.09 14.62 18.32
N PRO A 278 23.76 13.61 18.91
CA PRO A 278 25.20 13.61 19.07
C PRO A 278 26.01 13.31 17.80
N LEU A 279 25.34 13.01 16.68
CA LEU A 279 26.04 12.68 15.43
C LEU A 279 26.71 13.92 14.82
N PRO A 280 27.84 13.75 14.08
CA PRO A 280 28.54 14.85 13.43
C PRO A 280 27.66 15.52 12.35
N GLU A 281 28.05 16.78 12.00
CA GLU A 281 27.39 17.51 10.93
C GLU A 281 27.36 16.70 9.61
N PRO A 282 26.24 16.79 8.83
CA PRO A 282 26.09 16.00 7.63
C PRO A 282 27.12 16.35 6.56
N VAL A 283 27.63 15.34 5.88
CA VAL A 283 28.51 15.50 4.74
C VAL A 283 27.69 15.74 3.49
N LYS A 284 27.90 16.87 2.80
CA LYS A 284 27.24 17.09 1.50
C LYS A 284 27.66 16.00 0.51
N MET A 285 26.69 15.22 0.06
CA MET A 285 26.89 14.21 -0.97
C MET A 285 26.41 14.75 -2.31
N ASP A 286 27.33 15.00 -3.24
CA ASP A 286 26.99 15.24 -4.64
C ASP A 286 26.73 13.89 -5.30
N ARG A 287 25.47 13.58 -5.61
CA ARG A 287 25.15 12.49 -6.53
C ARG A 287 25.26 13.01 -7.96
N PRO A 288 25.97 12.29 -8.85
CA PRO A 288 25.96 12.63 -10.25
C PRO A 288 24.52 12.55 -10.78
N LEU A 289 24.05 13.63 -11.38
CA LEU A 289 22.78 13.62 -12.11
C LEU A 289 22.91 12.61 -13.27
N PRO A 290 21.87 11.81 -13.54
CA PRO A 290 21.86 10.92 -14.68
C PRO A 290 22.14 11.74 -15.95
N ALA A 291 22.87 11.15 -16.91
CA ALA A 291 23.21 11.82 -18.15
C ALA A 291 21.95 12.37 -18.83
N LYS A 292 21.98 13.63 -19.28
CA LYS A 292 20.86 14.25 -19.98
C LYS A 292 20.54 13.43 -21.23
N ARG A 293 19.38 12.79 -21.24
CA ARG A 293 18.85 12.09 -22.41
C ARG A 293 18.13 13.11 -23.29
N GLU A 294 18.31 13.05 -24.61
CA GLU A 294 17.78 14.09 -25.52
C GLU A 294 16.53 13.61 -26.27
N GLU A 295 16.49 12.33 -26.64
CA GLU A 295 15.39 11.82 -27.46
C GLU A 295 14.09 11.66 -26.67
N THR A 296 13.01 12.21 -27.24
CA THR A 296 11.65 12.10 -26.66
C THR A 296 11.00 10.81 -27.10
N ALA A 297 10.63 9.95 -26.16
CA ALA A 297 9.89 8.72 -26.40
C ALA A 297 8.38 8.99 -26.56
N VAL A 298 7.80 9.80 -25.67
CA VAL A 298 6.39 10.20 -25.74
C VAL A 298 6.21 11.65 -25.34
N GLU A 299 5.33 12.36 -26.06
CA GLU A 299 4.99 13.77 -25.81
C GLU A 299 3.48 13.97 -25.81
N PHE A 300 2.97 14.57 -24.74
CA PHE A 300 1.61 15.10 -24.65
C PHE A 300 1.63 16.57 -25.06
N ARG A 301 0.77 16.96 -26.01
CA ARG A 301 0.61 18.34 -26.47
C ARG A 301 -0.82 18.81 -26.24
N ASP A 302 -1.00 19.72 -25.30
CA ASP A 302 -2.27 20.37 -24.95
C ASP A 302 -3.43 19.38 -24.75
N VAL A 303 -3.13 18.22 -24.15
CA VAL A 303 -4.08 17.13 -23.97
C VAL A 303 -5.13 17.49 -22.93
N SER A 304 -6.40 17.44 -23.33
CA SER A 304 -7.54 17.61 -22.44
C SER A 304 -8.47 16.41 -22.52
N LEU A 305 -8.96 15.96 -21.37
CA LEU A 305 -9.87 14.83 -21.27
C LEU A 305 -10.94 15.09 -20.19
N SER A 306 -12.18 14.83 -20.52
CA SER A 306 -13.31 14.87 -19.58
C SER A 306 -14.14 13.59 -19.68
N TYR A 307 -14.56 13.08 -18.54
CA TYR A 307 -15.58 12.03 -18.47
C TYR A 307 -16.96 12.66 -18.32
N ARG A 308 -17.99 11.98 -18.81
CA ARG A 308 -19.38 12.36 -18.51
C ARG A 308 -19.77 11.76 -17.17
N SER A 309 -20.18 12.60 -16.22
CA SER A 309 -20.75 12.10 -14.97
C SER A 309 -22.12 11.45 -15.22
N VAL A 310 -22.58 10.63 -14.28
CA VAL A 310 -23.94 10.04 -14.34
C VAL A 310 -25.02 11.14 -14.38
N LYS A 311 -24.77 12.31 -13.82
CA LYS A 311 -25.67 13.49 -13.86
C LYS A 311 -25.55 14.31 -15.15
N GLY A 312 -24.73 13.88 -16.13
CA GLY A 312 -24.55 14.57 -17.41
C GLY A 312 -23.54 15.70 -17.38
N GLU A 313 -23.06 16.14 -16.23
CA GLU A 313 -22.02 17.17 -16.14
C GLU A 313 -20.63 16.59 -16.46
N PRO A 314 -19.81 17.29 -17.27
CA PRO A 314 -18.49 16.82 -17.60
C PRO A 314 -17.54 16.95 -16.40
N TYR A 315 -16.95 15.84 -15.97
CA TYR A 315 -15.83 15.82 -15.03
C TYR A 315 -14.51 15.87 -15.79
N THR A 316 -13.81 16.99 -15.73
CA THR A 316 -12.53 17.19 -16.45
C THR A 316 -11.40 16.60 -15.62
N VAL A 317 -10.69 15.62 -16.23
CA VAL A 317 -9.51 15.00 -15.63
C VAL A 317 -8.24 15.74 -16.02
N PHE A 318 -8.06 16.10 -17.30
CA PHE A 318 -6.91 16.87 -17.77
C PHE A 318 -7.35 18.13 -18.50
N ARG A 319 -6.61 19.23 -18.26
CA ARG A 319 -6.76 20.51 -18.97
C ARG A 319 -5.39 20.91 -19.51
N ASN A 320 -5.24 20.88 -20.85
CA ASN A 320 -4.03 21.29 -21.54
C ASN A 320 -2.75 20.66 -20.98
N LEU A 321 -2.81 19.35 -20.69
CA LEU A 321 -1.66 18.61 -20.18
C LEU A 321 -0.54 18.62 -21.21
N ASN A 322 0.63 19.10 -20.79
CA ASN A 322 1.87 19.07 -21.55
C ASN A 322 2.91 18.29 -20.74
N LEU A 323 3.43 17.20 -21.32
CA LEU A 323 4.42 16.35 -20.67
C LEU A 323 5.28 15.66 -21.72
N LYS A 324 6.59 15.61 -21.50
CA LYS A 324 7.54 14.88 -22.35
C LYS A 324 8.27 13.84 -21.53
N ILE A 325 8.29 12.60 -22.00
CA ILE A 325 9.08 11.51 -21.42
C ILE A 325 10.18 11.17 -22.41
N LYS A 326 11.42 11.08 -21.93
CA LYS A 326 12.58 10.78 -22.75
C LYS A 326 12.86 9.29 -22.77
N LYS A 327 13.52 8.81 -23.83
CA LYS A 327 13.94 7.42 -23.95
C LYS A 327 14.87 7.04 -22.80
N GLY A 328 14.63 5.89 -22.24
CA GLY A 328 15.43 5.32 -21.16
C GLY A 328 15.24 6.00 -19.80
N GLU A 329 14.28 6.91 -19.60
CA GLU A 329 13.96 7.47 -18.29
C GLU A 329 13.20 6.47 -17.41
N LYS A 330 13.51 6.49 -16.13
CA LYS A 330 12.72 5.88 -15.06
C LYS A 330 11.90 6.97 -14.38
N VAL A 331 10.63 7.04 -14.73
CA VAL A 331 9.74 8.12 -14.29
C VAL A 331 8.74 7.61 -13.27
N ALA A 332 8.67 8.24 -12.11
CA ALA A 332 7.57 8.05 -11.17
C ALA A 332 6.51 9.13 -11.38
N VAL A 333 5.27 8.74 -11.61
CA VAL A 333 4.10 9.62 -11.65
C VAL A 333 3.38 9.50 -10.31
N ILE A 334 3.43 10.55 -9.51
CA ILE A 334 2.86 10.57 -8.15
C ILE A 334 1.74 11.60 -8.03
N GLY A 335 0.92 11.46 -7.01
CA GLY A 335 -0.21 12.36 -6.73
C GLY A 335 -1.32 11.62 -5.97
N SER A 336 -2.26 12.37 -5.42
CA SER A 336 -3.40 11.82 -4.69
C SER A 336 -4.27 10.90 -5.54
N ASN A 337 -5.13 10.13 -4.88
CA ASN A 337 -6.14 9.34 -5.59
C ASN A 337 -7.06 10.28 -6.39
N GLY A 338 -7.35 9.90 -7.64
CA GLY A 338 -8.12 10.75 -8.56
C GLY A 338 -7.31 11.84 -9.28
N ALA A 339 -5.99 12.00 -9.03
CA ALA A 339 -5.16 13.00 -9.73
C ALA A 339 -5.00 12.76 -11.24
N GLY A 340 -5.40 11.58 -11.75
CA GLY A 340 -5.34 11.24 -13.17
C GLY A 340 -4.21 10.27 -13.56
N LYS A 341 -3.47 9.70 -12.61
CA LYS A 341 -2.33 8.78 -12.87
C LYS A 341 -2.69 7.64 -13.83
N SER A 342 -3.68 6.82 -13.49
CA SER A 342 -4.13 5.71 -14.34
C SER A 342 -4.76 6.19 -15.65
N THR A 343 -5.38 7.37 -15.66
CA THR A 343 -5.94 7.99 -16.87
C THR A 343 -4.82 8.39 -17.84
N LEU A 344 -3.71 8.95 -17.33
CA LEU A 344 -2.51 9.25 -18.10
C LEU A 344 -1.99 7.99 -18.81
N MET A 345 -1.86 6.89 -18.07
CA MET A 345 -1.39 5.62 -18.62
C MET A 345 -2.36 5.04 -19.67
N LYS A 346 -3.68 5.09 -19.41
CA LYS A 346 -4.70 4.64 -20.38
C LYS A 346 -4.69 5.46 -21.67
N LEU A 347 -4.38 6.75 -21.61
CA LEU A 347 -4.17 7.59 -22.77
C LEU A 347 -2.92 7.15 -23.56
N MET A 348 -1.82 6.84 -22.86
CA MET A 348 -0.57 6.39 -23.50
C MET A 348 -0.76 5.08 -24.28
N VAL A 349 -1.48 4.11 -23.73
CA VAL A 349 -1.74 2.83 -24.43
C VAL A 349 -2.90 2.90 -25.44
N GLY A 350 -3.50 4.07 -25.64
CA GLY A 350 -4.60 4.27 -26.58
C GLY A 350 -5.93 3.63 -26.15
N LEU A 351 -6.08 3.25 -24.89
CA LEU A 351 -7.38 2.81 -24.32
C LEU A 351 -8.36 3.95 -24.18
N LEU A 352 -7.86 5.17 -23.99
CA LEU A 352 -8.62 6.42 -24.02
C LEU A 352 -8.10 7.31 -25.14
N LYS A 353 -9.00 8.10 -25.72
CA LYS A 353 -8.66 9.12 -26.71
C LYS A 353 -8.74 10.49 -26.04
N PRO A 354 -7.78 11.39 -26.29
CA PRO A 354 -7.89 12.76 -25.81
C PRO A 354 -9.09 13.46 -26.44
N GLY A 355 -9.77 14.30 -25.67
CA GLY A 355 -10.84 15.15 -26.19
C GLY A 355 -10.33 16.33 -26.99
N LYS A 356 -9.12 16.83 -26.63
CA LYS A 356 -8.33 17.84 -27.35
C LYS A 356 -6.85 17.53 -27.20
N GLY A 357 -6.04 18.09 -28.09
CA GLY A 357 -4.59 17.86 -28.10
C GLY A 357 -4.21 16.54 -28.74
N ASP A 358 -2.96 16.17 -28.63
CA ASP A 358 -2.41 14.95 -29.25
C ASP A 358 -1.33 14.31 -28.37
N ILE A 359 -1.12 13.02 -28.59
CA ILE A 359 -0.05 12.23 -27.96
C ILE A 359 0.84 11.70 -29.06
N LEU A 360 2.13 11.96 -28.96
CA LEU A 360 3.08 11.59 -29.99
C LEU A 360 4.12 10.60 -29.45
N TYR A 361 4.38 9.55 -30.22
CA TYR A 361 5.48 8.61 -30.04
C TYR A 361 6.53 8.86 -31.13
N ASP A 362 7.77 9.16 -30.75
CA ASP A 362 8.84 9.55 -31.69
C ASP A 362 8.37 10.62 -32.70
N GLY A 363 7.58 11.59 -32.23
CA GLY A 363 7.03 12.68 -33.05
C GLY A 363 5.82 12.32 -33.93
N ARG A 364 5.32 11.07 -33.89
CA ARG A 364 4.14 10.62 -34.65
C ARG A 364 2.92 10.49 -33.76
N SER A 365 1.78 11.01 -34.23
CA SER A 365 0.52 10.95 -33.48
C SER A 365 0.03 9.50 -33.24
N ILE A 366 -0.38 9.22 -32.01
CA ILE A 366 -1.01 7.94 -31.63
C ILE A 366 -2.31 7.69 -32.41
N SER A 367 -3.01 8.75 -32.83
CA SER A 367 -4.27 8.66 -33.57
C SER A 367 -4.11 8.03 -34.97
N GLY A 368 -2.90 8.09 -35.54
CA GLY A 368 -2.55 7.48 -36.82
C GLY A 368 -1.91 6.08 -36.68
N MET A 369 -1.71 5.57 -35.48
CA MET A 369 -1.07 4.28 -35.27
C MET A 369 -2.10 3.16 -35.17
N ASP A 370 -1.83 2.05 -35.86
CA ASP A 370 -2.56 0.82 -35.65
C ASP A 370 -2.18 0.17 -34.29
N ARG A 371 -3.08 -0.65 -33.75
CA ARG A 371 -2.89 -1.30 -32.43
C ARG A 371 -1.66 -2.21 -32.38
N ARG A 372 -1.27 -2.79 -33.51
CA ARG A 372 -0.11 -3.68 -33.58
C ARG A 372 1.19 -2.90 -33.44
N THR A 373 1.28 -1.76 -34.09
CA THR A 373 2.42 -0.81 -33.98
C THR A 373 2.48 -0.22 -32.58
N LEU A 374 1.35 0.27 -32.05
CA LEU A 374 1.30 0.89 -30.72
C LEU A 374 1.76 -0.04 -29.60
N SER A 375 1.38 -1.30 -29.65
CA SER A 375 1.73 -2.27 -28.60
C SER A 375 3.17 -2.78 -28.65
N LYS A 376 3.93 -2.49 -29.69
CA LYS A 376 5.39 -2.59 -29.70
C LYS A 376 6.04 -1.36 -29.03
N LYS A 377 5.36 -0.22 -29.08
CA LYS A 377 5.84 1.00 -28.45
C LYS A 377 5.59 1.01 -26.95
N VAL A 378 4.40 0.60 -26.52
CA VAL A 378 4.00 0.74 -25.13
C VAL A 378 3.16 -0.44 -24.64
N SER A 379 3.45 -0.90 -23.43
CA SER A 379 2.65 -1.90 -22.71
C SER A 379 2.29 -1.39 -21.31
N MET A 380 1.19 -1.86 -20.77
CA MET A 380 0.70 -1.46 -19.45
C MET A 380 0.41 -2.69 -18.59
N VAL A 381 0.93 -2.67 -17.36
CA VAL A 381 0.58 -3.61 -16.30
C VAL A 381 -0.41 -2.93 -15.35
N TYR A 382 -1.57 -3.55 -15.18
CA TYR A 382 -2.66 -2.99 -14.38
C TYR A 382 -2.40 -3.08 -12.87
N GLN A 383 -3.05 -2.20 -12.12
CA GLN A 383 -3.05 -2.22 -10.65
C GLN A 383 -3.57 -3.56 -10.11
N ASN A 384 -4.72 -4.06 -10.61
CA ASN A 384 -5.16 -5.41 -10.32
C ASN A 384 -4.53 -6.40 -11.32
N PRO A 385 -3.59 -7.27 -10.89
CA PRO A 385 -2.92 -8.22 -11.78
C PRO A 385 -3.88 -9.25 -12.38
N GLU A 386 -5.05 -9.51 -11.78
CA GLU A 386 -6.04 -10.44 -12.31
C GLU A 386 -6.59 -10.02 -13.67
N ASN A 387 -6.59 -8.72 -13.96
CA ASN A 387 -7.00 -8.18 -15.27
C ASN A 387 -6.03 -8.55 -16.41
N MET A 388 -4.86 -9.15 -16.08
CA MET A 388 -3.89 -9.62 -17.06
C MET A 388 -4.07 -11.09 -17.44
N PHE A 389 -4.81 -11.88 -16.63
CA PHE A 389 -4.99 -13.32 -16.84
C PHE A 389 -6.24 -13.61 -17.66
N ILE A 390 -6.06 -14.18 -18.85
CA ILE A 390 -7.11 -14.51 -19.81
C ILE A 390 -7.09 -15.98 -20.24
N ARG A 391 -6.02 -16.71 -19.92
CA ARG A 391 -5.83 -18.13 -20.19
C ARG A 391 -5.91 -18.95 -18.90
N ASP A 392 -5.90 -20.27 -19.05
CA ASP A 392 -6.02 -21.19 -17.92
C ASP A 392 -4.68 -21.52 -17.25
N THR A 393 -3.56 -21.03 -17.80
CA THR A 393 -2.23 -21.23 -17.21
C THR A 393 -1.35 -20.00 -17.36
N VAL A 394 -0.45 -19.81 -16.40
CA VAL A 394 0.53 -18.71 -16.42
C VAL A 394 1.39 -18.74 -17.70
N ALA A 395 1.84 -19.93 -18.14
CA ALA A 395 2.63 -20.04 -19.36
C ALA A 395 1.84 -19.59 -20.59
N ALA A 396 0.55 -19.98 -20.69
CA ALA A 396 -0.30 -19.57 -21.79
C ALA A 396 -0.60 -18.06 -21.78
N ASP A 397 -0.74 -17.45 -20.60
CA ASP A 397 -0.92 -15.99 -20.48
C ASP A 397 0.32 -15.22 -20.94
N VAL A 398 1.52 -15.66 -20.51
CA VAL A 398 2.80 -15.04 -20.95
C VAL A 398 3.01 -15.19 -22.45
N ALA A 399 2.69 -16.37 -23.02
CA ALA A 399 2.85 -16.65 -24.46
C ALA A 399 1.82 -15.90 -25.33
N TYR A 400 0.63 -15.62 -24.79
CA TYR A 400 -0.55 -15.22 -25.55
C TYR A 400 -0.32 -14.10 -26.56
N ALA A 401 0.28 -12.99 -26.13
CA ALA A 401 0.48 -11.84 -27.00
C ALA A 401 1.52 -12.11 -28.09
N MET A 402 2.54 -12.90 -27.80
CA MET A 402 3.58 -13.32 -28.74
C MET A 402 3.02 -14.32 -29.77
N GLU A 403 2.27 -15.31 -29.32
CA GLU A 403 1.61 -16.31 -30.18
C GLU A 403 0.62 -15.64 -31.13
N ALA A 404 -0.28 -14.79 -30.61
CA ALA A 404 -1.29 -14.07 -31.40
C ALA A 404 -0.67 -13.16 -32.49
N ARG A 405 0.61 -12.80 -32.36
CA ARG A 405 1.35 -11.97 -33.32
C ARG A 405 2.30 -12.74 -34.19
N GLY A 406 2.41 -14.05 -34.00
CA GLY A 406 3.32 -14.90 -34.73
C GLY A 406 4.78 -14.53 -34.50
N VAL A 407 5.15 -14.18 -33.26
CA VAL A 407 6.56 -13.87 -32.91
C VAL A 407 7.38 -15.17 -33.05
N PRO A 408 8.43 -15.20 -33.87
CA PRO A 408 9.29 -16.36 -33.97
C PRO A 408 9.95 -16.68 -32.62
N GLY A 409 10.06 -17.96 -32.25
CA GLY A 409 10.71 -18.37 -31.00
C GLY A 409 9.91 -18.00 -29.75
N PHE A 410 8.58 -17.77 -29.85
CA PHE A 410 7.78 -17.33 -28.70
C PHE A 410 7.76 -18.36 -27.55
N ARG A 411 7.95 -19.64 -27.84
CA ARG A 411 7.95 -20.70 -26.80
C ARG A 411 9.21 -20.62 -25.95
N GLU A 412 10.37 -20.52 -26.59
CA GLU A 412 11.66 -20.35 -25.94
C GLU A 412 11.69 -19.06 -25.13
N ARG A 413 11.14 -17.98 -25.69
CA ARG A 413 10.99 -16.70 -24.99
C ARG A 413 10.06 -16.80 -23.78
N THR A 414 8.99 -17.59 -23.88
CA THR A 414 8.09 -17.83 -22.74
C THR A 414 8.82 -18.54 -21.61
N GLU A 415 9.59 -19.57 -21.90
CA GLU A 415 10.40 -20.29 -20.92
C GLU A 415 11.43 -19.38 -20.24
N GLU A 416 12.15 -18.56 -21.00
CA GLU A 416 13.09 -17.57 -20.48
C GLU A 416 12.40 -16.59 -19.51
N LEU A 417 11.23 -16.06 -19.88
CA LEU A 417 10.48 -15.15 -19.02
C LEU A 417 9.97 -15.85 -17.75
N LEU A 418 9.47 -17.08 -17.86
CA LEU A 418 9.04 -17.85 -16.70
C LEU A 418 10.18 -18.11 -15.72
N GLU A 419 11.39 -18.41 -16.22
CA GLU A 419 12.58 -18.58 -15.39
C GLU A 419 12.99 -17.26 -14.73
N ARG A 420 13.13 -16.18 -15.52
CA ARG A 420 13.54 -14.85 -15.05
C ARG A 420 12.63 -14.29 -13.95
N PHE A 421 11.31 -14.51 -14.08
CA PHE A 421 10.31 -14.08 -13.10
C PHE A 421 10.03 -15.12 -12.00
N ARG A 422 10.80 -16.22 -11.94
CA ARG A 422 10.65 -17.32 -10.97
C ARG A 422 9.23 -17.91 -10.98
N LEU A 423 8.72 -18.19 -12.16
CA LEU A 423 7.37 -18.73 -12.39
C LEU A 423 7.38 -20.15 -12.96
N THR A 424 8.54 -20.74 -13.23
CA THR A 424 8.68 -22.05 -13.88
C THR A 424 7.85 -23.15 -13.20
N GLN A 425 7.90 -23.23 -11.86
CA GLN A 425 7.12 -24.21 -11.08
C GLN A 425 5.61 -23.91 -11.04
N LEU A 426 5.22 -22.71 -11.45
CA LEU A 426 3.84 -22.22 -11.44
C LEU A 426 3.26 -22.15 -12.86
N SER A 427 4.05 -22.50 -13.88
CA SER A 427 3.74 -22.33 -15.31
C SER A 427 2.40 -22.95 -15.72
N GLN A 428 2.04 -24.10 -15.14
CA GLN A 428 0.81 -24.84 -15.43
C GLN A 428 -0.37 -24.51 -14.51
N ARG A 429 -0.19 -23.57 -13.56
CA ARG A 429 -1.26 -23.13 -12.66
C ARG A 429 -2.07 -22.00 -13.29
N ASP A 430 -3.33 -21.90 -12.90
CA ASP A 430 -4.16 -20.73 -13.22
C ASP A 430 -3.60 -19.50 -12.48
N GLY A 431 -3.31 -18.43 -13.24
CA GLY A 431 -2.76 -17.19 -12.71
C GLY A 431 -3.66 -16.54 -11.63
N ARG A 432 -4.96 -16.73 -11.73
CA ARG A 432 -5.95 -16.20 -10.78
C ARG A 432 -5.90 -16.87 -9.41
N LEU A 433 -5.31 -18.07 -9.30
CA LEU A 433 -5.16 -18.83 -8.05
C LEU A 433 -3.82 -18.63 -7.36
N LEU A 434 -2.95 -17.81 -7.92
CA LEU A 434 -1.63 -17.51 -7.36
C LEU A 434 -1.72 -16.56 -6.15
N SER A 435 -0.66 -16.53 -5.33
CA SER A 435 -0.52 -15.51 -4.28
C SER A 435 -0.32 -14.10 -4.89
N GLY A 436 -0.58 -13.03 -4.13
CA GLY A 436 -0.47 -11.65 -4.61
C GLY A 436 0.89 -11.34 -5.27
N GLY A 437 1.99 -11.71 -4.62
CA GLY A 437 3.33 -11.53 -5.19
C GLY A 437 3.59 -12.36 -6.44
N GLN A 438 3.10 -13.61 -6.49
CA GLN A 438 3.18 -14.46 -7.67
C GLN A 438 2.35 -13.88 -8.83
N LYS A 439 1.12 -13.42 -8.57
CA LYS A 439 0.27 -12.73 -9.55
C LYS A 439 0.98 -11.51 -10.12
N ARG A 440 1.63 -10.72 -9.26
CA ARG A 440 2.36 -9.51 -9.69
C ARG A 440 3.54 -9.86 -10.59
N ARG A 441 4.37 -10.86 -10.23
CA ARG A 441 5.47 -11.32 -11.10
C ARG A 441 4.95 -11.84 -12.45
N ALA A 442 3.86 -12.59 -12.45
CA ALA A 442 3.25 -13.07 -13.70
C ALA A 442 2.73 -11.91 -14.56
N SER A 443 2.06 -10.92 -13.98
CA SER A 443 1.57 -9.74 -14.71
C SER A 443 2.73 -8.91 -15.31
N LEU A 444 3.86 -8.81 -14.62
CA LEU A 444 5.06 -8.18 -15.16
C LEU A 444 5.63 -8.97 -16.36
N ALA A 445 5.74 -10.31 -16.25
CA ALA A 445 6.19 -11.15 -17.35
C ALA A 445 5.29 -11.01 -18.60
N ILE A 446 3.96 -10.98 -18.41
CA ILE A 446 2.99 -10.73 -19.49
C ILE A 446 3.22 -9.34 -20.11
N GLY A 447 3.42 -8.31 -19.27
CA GLY A 447 3.59 -6.92 -19.71
C GLY A 447 4.81 -6.70 -20.59
N ILE A 448 5.90 -7.45 -20.37
CA ILE A 448 7.15 -7.29 -21.15
C ILE A 448 7.32 -8.33 -22.26
N ALA A 449 6.40 -9.29 -22.40
CA ALA A 449 6.55 -10.39 -23.34
C ALA A 449 6.81 -9.94 -24.79
N LEU A 450 6.24 -8.80 -25.18
CA LEU A 450 6.42 -8.18 -26.52
C LEU A 450 7.62 -7.23 -26.62
N GLU A 451 8.45 -7.11 -25.59
CA GLU A 451 9.59 -6.17 -25.53
C GLU A 451 9.18 -4.73 -25.90
N PRO A 452 8.24 -4.13 -25.13
CA PRO A 452 7.79 -2.78 -25.43
C PRO A 452 8.92 -1.76 -25.20
N GLU A 453 8.98 -0.69 -26.02
CA GLU A 453 9.93 0.40 -25.81
C GLU A 453 9.65 1.17 -24.50
N ILE A 454 8.37 1.23 -24.09
CA ILE A 454 7.91 1.89 -22.86
C ILE A 454 7.02 0.92 -22.08
N LEU A 455 7.35 0.71 -20.81
CA LEU A 455 6.54 -0.05 -19.88
C LEU A 455 5.86 0.87 -18.88
N LEU A 456 4.55 0.73 -18.74
CA LEU A 456 3.73 1.45 -17.78
C LEU A 456 3.28 0.51 -16.67
N LEU A 457 3.51 0.90 -15.41
CA LEU A 457 3.17 0.11 -14.24
C LEU A 457 2.22 0.93 -13.34
N ASP A 458 0.97 0.48 -13.25
CA ASP A 458 -0.02 1.13 -12.38
C ASP A 458 -0.01 0.46 -11.02
N GLU A 459 0.47 1.18 -9.98
CA GLU A 459 0.58 0.74 -8.58
C GLU A 459 1.21 -0.67 -8.43
N PRO A 460 2.46 -0.88 -8.90
CA PRO A 460 3.04 -2.22 -8.95
C PRO A 460 3.29 -2.86 -7.57
N THR A 461 3.32 -2.08 -6.50
CA THR A 461 3.54 -2.54 -5.12
C THR A 461 2.29 -2.49 -4.24
N ALA A 462 1.14 -2.10 -4.79
CA ALA A 462 -0.12 -2.02 -4.04
C ALA A 462 -0.54 -3.40 -3.50
N ASN A 463 -1.06 -3.44 -2.27
CA ASN A 463 -1.55 -4.64 -1.58
C ASN A 463 -0.49 -5.73 -1.37
N LEU A 464 0.79 -5.39 -1.43
CA LEU A 464 1.88 -6.31 -1.18
C LEU A 464 2.52 -6.02 0.17
N ASP A 465 2.88 -7.08 0.89
CA ASP A 465 3.73 -6.95 2.06
C ASP A 465 5.12 -6.40 1.70
N ILE A 466 5.84 -5.91 2.68
CA ILE A 466 7.12 -5.22 2.46
C ILE A 466 8.17 -6.15 1.84
N ALA A 467 8.18 -7.45 2.18
CA ALA A 467 9.10 -8.41 1.59
C ALA A 467 8.84 -8.58 0.09
N THR A 468 7.57 -8.73 -0.28
CA THR A 468 7.13 -8.83 -1.68
C THR A 468 7.40 -7.52 -2.44
N ARG A 469 7.21 -6.34 -1.83
CA ARG A 469 7.58 -5.04 -2.44
C ARG A 469 9.07 -5.00 -2.80
N ARG A 470 9.96 -5.49 -1.92
CA ARG A 470 11.41 -5.58 -2.19
C ARG A 470 11.73 -6.53 -3.34
N GLU A 471 11.05 -7.68 -3.43
CA GLU A 471 11.19 -8.60 -4.56
C GLU A 471 10.76 -7.95 -5.88
N ILE A 472 9.63 -7.23 -5.90
CA ILE A 472 9.16 -6.53 -7.10
C ILE A 472 10.17 -5.46 -7.50
N ARG A 473 10.70 -4.68 -6.55
CA ARG A 473 11.75 -3.68 -6.85
C ARG A 473 12.97 -4.34 -7.52
N LYS A 474 13.47 -5.45 -6.97
CA LYS A 474 14.57 -6.20 -7.60
C LYS A 474 14.21 -6.66 -9.01
N THR A 475 12.99 -7.16 -9.20
CA THR A 475 12.49 -7.56 -10.51
C THR A 475 12.47 -6.39 -11.50
N LEU A 476 12.09 -5.17 -11.06
CA LEU A 476 12.13 -3.96 -11.89
C LEU A 476 13.56 -3.56 -12.29
N GLU A 477 14.53 -3.80 -11.42
CA GLU A 477 15.94 -3.60 -11.75
C GLU A 477 16.46 -4.62 -12.75
N ASP A 478 16.06 -5.89 -12.59
CA ASP A 478 16.43 -6.97 -13.50
C ASP A 478 15.80 -6.84 -14.90
N MET A 479 14.79 -5.97 -15.08
CA MET A 479 14.12 -5.72 -16.38
C MET A 479 14.82 -4.67 -17.25
N LYS A 480 15.87 -3.99 -16.78
CA LYS A 480 16.56 -2.90 -17.50
C LYS A 480 17.02 -3.28 -18.91
N ASP A 481 17.42 -4.54 -19.10
CA ASP A 481 17.92 -5.05 -20.39
C ASP A 481 16.79 -5.31 -21.40
N ILE A 482 15.51 -5.33 -20.94
CA ILE A 482 14.37 -5.62 -21.82
C ILE A 482 13.65 -4.34 -22.21
N THR A 483 13.48 -3.43 -21.26
CA THR A 483 12.76 -2.16 -21.48
C THR A 483 13.51 -1.04 -20.77
N GLU A 484 13.96 -0.06 -21.55
CA GLU A 484 14.76 1.04 -21.01
C GLU A 484 13.89 2.15 -20.41
N THR A 485 12.72 2.43 -20.99
CA THR A 485 11.82 3.51 -20.53
C THR A 485 10.70 2.92 -19.71
N VAL A 486 10.61 3.30 -18.44
CA VAL A 486 9.59 2.77 -17.52
C VAL A 486 8.92 3.91 -16.77
N LEU A 487 7.58 3.93 -16.81
CA LEU A 487 6.76 4.83 -15.99
C LEU A 487 6.04 4.03 -14.91
N ILE A 488 6.15 4.46 -13.66
CA ILE A 488 5.42 3.89 -12.53
C ILE A 488 4.47 4.95 -11.99
N ALA A 489 3.15 4.69 -12.01
CA ALA A 489 2.20 5.45 -11.21
C ALA A 489 2.13 4.81 -9.83
N THR A 490 2.42 5.55 -8.75
CA THR A 490 2.39 5.00 -7.41
C THR A 490 2.26 6.07 -6.33
N HIS A 491 1.84 5.65 -5.15
CA HIS A 491 1.92 6.40 -3.90
C HIS A 491 3.00 5.84 -2.95
N ASP A 492 3.72 4.78 -3.33
CA ASP A 492 4.83 4.20 -2.57
C ASP A 492 6.08 5.09 -2.70
N MET A 493 6.22 6.05 -1.77
CA MET A 493 7.32 7.02 -1.81
C MET A 493 8.68 6.37 -1.59
N GLN A 494 8.76 5.22 -0.93
CA GLN A 494 10.02 4.50 -0.80
C GLN A 494 10.48 3.96 -2.16
N LEU A 495 9.58 3.31 -2.91
CA LEU A 495 9.85 2.88 -4.29
C LEU A 495 10.26 4.07 -5.16
N VAL A 496 9.53 5.18 -5.09
CA VAL A 496 9.82 6.40 -5.85
C VAL A 496 11.24 6.90 -5.59
N CYS A 497 11.61 7.05 -4.31
CA CYS A 497 12.91 7.60 -3.92
C CYS A 497 14.09 6.68 -4.24
N GLU A 498 13.88 5.36 -4.19
CA GLU A 498 14.93 4.38 -4.44
C GLU A 498 15.13 4.08 -5.93
N TRP A 499 14.04 4.16 -6.73
CA TRP A 499 14.04 3.66 -8.09
C TRP A 499 13.99 4.74 -9.18
N ALA A 500 13.23 5.83 -8.97
CA ALA A 500 12.99 6.81 -10.02
C ALA A 500 14.15 7.79 -10.23
N ASP A 501 14.47 8.08 -11.51
CA ASP A 501 15.38 9.15 -11.90
C ASP A 501 14.66 10.51 -11.92
N ARG A 502 13.36 10.51 -12.26
CA ARG A 502 12.51 11.69 -12.41
C ARG A 502 11.13 11.45 -11.80
N ILE A 503 10.61 12.48 -11.19
CA ILE A 503 9.31 12.46 -10.53
C ILE A 503 8.42 13.51 -11.15
N VAL A 504 7.23 13.08 -11.62
CA VAL A 504 6.16 13.94 -12.14
C VAL A 504 5.02 13.93 -11.14
N VAL A 505 4.68 15.10 -10.61
CA VAL A 505 3.62 15.26 -9.61
C VAL A 505 2.34 15.75 -10.28
N LEU A 506 1.30 14.92 -10.21
CA LEU A 506 -0.04 15.25 -10.72
C LEU A 506 -0.97 15.70 -9.58
N ARG A 507 -1.71 16.78 -9.80
CA ARG A 507 -2.77 17.23 -8.92
C ARG A 507 -3.89 17.88 -9.73
N GLY A 508 -5.13 17.44 -9.52
CA GLY A 508 -6.29 18.00 -10.22
C GLY A 508 -6.18 17.99 -11.75
N GLY A 509 -5.43 17.03 -12.30
CA GLY A 509 -5.22 16.88 -13.74
C GLY A 509 -4.14 17.79 -14.35
N GLU A 510 -3.32 18.40 -13.53
CA GLU A 510 -2.20 19.25 -13.95
C GLU A 510 -0.88 18.70 -13.40
N VAL A 511 0.23 18.93 -14.13
CA VAL A 511 1.58 18.67 -13.63
C VAL A 511 2.00 19.87 -12.77
N ILE A 512 2.00 19.72 -11.46
CA ILE A 512 2.36 20.79 -10.52
C ILE A 512 3.86 20.84 -10.21
N ALA A 513 4.56 19.72 -10.42
CA ALA A 513 6.01 19.64 -10.28
C ALA A 513 6.57 18.52 -11.15
N ASP A 514 7.78 18.72 -11.64
CA ASP A 514 8.52 17.81 -12.51
C ASP A 514 10.01 18.01 -12.27
N GLY A 515 10.74 16.95 -11.94
CA GLY A 515 12.16 17.06 -11.64
C GLY A 515 12.73 15.83 -10.92
N SER A 516 13.97 15.94 -10.47
CA SER A 516 14.65 14.95 -9.65
C SER A 516 14.03 14.86 -8.25
N ARG A 517 14.31 13.78 -7.53
CA ARG A 517 13.84 13.62 -6.13
C ARG A 517 14.29 14.79 -5.23
N ASN A 518 15.49 15.32 -5.43
CA ASN A 518 15.98 16.46 -4.65
C ASN A 518 15.20 17.75 -4.94
N GLU A 519 14.81 18.00 -6.20
CA GLU A 519 14.00 19.17 -6.60
C GLU A 519 12.55 19.07 -6.11
N ILE A 520 12.03 17.85 -5.97
CA ILE A 520 10.66 17.62 -5.49
C ILE A 520 10.63 17.63 -3.95
N PHE A 521 11.42 16.75 -3.29
CA PHE A 521 11.39 16.60 -1.84
C PHE A 521 12.18 17.68 -1.09
N GLY A 522 13.16 18.32 -1.71
CA GLY A 522 13.85 19.49 -1.12
C GLY A 522 12.96 20.74 -1.01
N ASN A 523 11.75 20.72 -1.56
CA ASN A 523 10.81 21.84 -1.51
C ASN A 523 9.57 21.47 -0.69
N GLN A 524 9.55 21.83 0.59
CA GLN A 524 8.46 21.56 1.51
C GLN A 524 7.09 22.05 1.01
N LYS A 525 7.05 23.19 0.31
CA LYS A 525 5.81 23.72 -0.27
C LYS A 525 5.24 22.79 -1.34
N LYS A 526 6.10 22.26 -2.22
CA LYS A 526 5.70 21.28 -3.25
C LYS A 526 5.18 19.99 -2.62
N ILE A 527 5.83 19.49 -1.55
CA ILE A 527 5.41 18.29 -0.81
C ILE A 527 3.99 18.48 -0.26
N GLN A 528 3.75 19.61 0.42
CA GLN A 528 2.45 19.91 1.02
C GLN A 528 1.36 20.11 -0.07
N GLU A 529 1.66 20.87 -1.12
CA GLU A 529 0.74 21.06 -2.23
C GLU A 529 0.38 19.74 -2.93
N ALA A 530 1.33 18.84 -3.06
CA ALA A 530 1.14 17.54 -3.69
C ALA A 530 0.41 16.53 -2.78
N GLY A 531 0.32 16.78 -1.47
CA GLY A 531 -0.20 15.82 -0.49
C GLY A 531 0.66 14.56 -0.39
N ILE A 532 1.98 14.72 -0.51
CA ILE A 532 2.97 13.63 -0.49
C ILE A 532 3.57 13.53 0.91
N ARG A 533 3.75 12.31 1.41
CA ARG A 533 4.51 12.02 2.62
C ARG A 533 5.86 11.40 2.20
N PRO A 534 6.99 12.11 2.40
CA PRO A 534 8.30 11.52 2.13
C PRO A 534 8.56 10.27 2.98
N PRO A 535 9.56 9.43 2.63
CA PRO A 535 9.98 8.34 3.53
C PRO A 535 10.34 8.86 4.92
N GLU A 536 10.07 8.06 5.96
CA GLU A 536 10.30 8.46 7.36
C GLU A 536 11.75 8.90 7.61
N ILE A 537 12.72 8.21 7.02
CA ILE A 537 14.13 8.52 7.16
C ILE A 537 14.50 9.88 6.57
N PHE A 538 13.80 10.35 5.53
CA PHE A 538 13.93 11.71 5.02
C PHE A 538 13.50 12.73 6.09
N SER A 539 12.34 12.49 6.71
CA SER A 539 11.84 13.33 7.80
C SER A 539 12.80 13.34 8.99
N MET A 540 13.45 12.20 9.28
CA MET A 540 14.48 12.08 10.31
C MET A 540 15.72 12.92 9.97
N GLY A 541 16.20 12.83 8.73
CA GLY A 541 17.34 13.65 8.27
C GLY A 541 17.06 15.15 8.39
N GLN A 542 15.89 15.58 7.90
CA GLN A 542 15.45 16.99 7.98
C GLN A 542 15.22 17.48 9.42
N ALA A 543 14.93 16.58 10.35
CA ALA A 543 14.76 16.90 11.75
C ALA A 543 16.10 17.16 12.46
N LEU A 544 17.21 16.62 11.95
CA LEU A 544 18.58 16.87 12.41
C LEU A 544 19.20 18.06 11.68
N ASP A 545 19.05 18.11 10.36
CA ASP A 545 19.51 19.22 9.52
C ASP A 545 18.50 19.45 8.39
N ARG A 546 17.97 20.68 8.28
CA ARG A 546 16.94 21.06 7.30
C ARG A 546 17.38 20.88 5.84
N ASP A 547 18.67 20.89 5.57
CA ASP A 547 19.24 20.74 4.23
C ASP A 547 19.61 19.28 3.92
N ALA A 548 19.44 18.35 4.88
CA ALA A 548 19.74 16.95 4.67
C ALA A 548 18.71 16.29 3.73
N LEU A 549 19.20 15.74 2.62
CA LEU A 549 18.41 15.01 1.62
C LEU A 549 18.86 13.55 1.60
N CYS A 550 18.26 12.73 2.47
CA CYS A 550 18.45 11.29 2.53
C CYS A 550 17.10 10.57 2.40
N TYR A 551 17.03 9.55 1.56
CA TYR A 551 15.80 8.88 1.19
C TYR A 551 15.78 7.39 1.56
N THR A 552 16.95 6.87 1.97
CA THR A 552 17.12 5.50 2.45
C THR A 552 17.91 5.50 3.74
N VAL A 553 17.79 4.42 4.50
CA VAL A 553 18.58 4.22 5.73
C VAL A 553 20.08 4.26 5.43
N GLU A 554 20.50 3.71 4.30
CA GLU A 554 21.88 3.71 3.84
C GLU A 554 22.39 5.16 3.63
N GLU A 555 21.61 5.97 2.90
CA GLU A 555 21.96 7.39 2.68
C GLU A 555 22.02 8.18 3.98
N PHE A 556 21.07 7.96 4.89
CA PHE A 556 21.09 8.58 6.22
C PHE A 556 22.35 8.23 6.99
N LEU A 557 22.71 6.95 7.05
CA LEU A 557 23.93 6.50 7.75
C LEU A 557 25.21 6.99 7.09
N MET A 558 25.21 7.21 5.76
CA MET A 558 26.33 7.84 5.05
C MET A 558 26.45 9.33 5.37
N LEU A 559 25.32 10.05 5.50
CA LEU A 559 25.32 11.49 5.81
C LEU A 559 25.72 11.77 7.26
N PHE A 560 25.15 11.05 8.20
CA PHE A 560 25.28 11.29 9.64
C PHE A 560 26.19 10.29 10.35
N GLY A 561 26.59 9.21 9.67
CA GLY A 561 27.50 8.21 10.25
C GLY A 561 28.95 8.72 10.29
N GLU A 562 29.72 8.44 11.39
CA GLU A 562 31.13 8.76 11.45
C GLU A 562 31.94 8.06 10.35
N ARG A 563 32.86 8.74 9.72
CA ARG A 563 33.83 8.16 8.80
C ARG A 563 34.70 7.12 9.51
N LYS A 564 34.75 5.89 9.02
CA LYS A 564 35.94 5.07 9.18
C LYS A 564 37.03 5.70 8.31
N ASP A 565 38.07 6.24 8.94
CA ASP A 565 39.24 6.73 8.23
C ASP A 565 39.70 5.67 7.22
N GLY A 566 39.74 6.03 5.97
CA GLY A 566 40.60 5.44 4.96
C GLY A 566 40.05 4.30 4.10
N ASN A 567 38.74 4.08 3.91
CA ASN A 567 38.34 3.02 2.98
C ASN A 567 37.47 3.54 1.81
N ALA A 568 38.09 3.52 0.62
CA ALA A 568 37.54 3.93 -0.66
C ALA A 568 36.47 2.95 -1.25
N ASP A 569 36.07 1.91 -0.49
CA ASP A 569 35.22 0.82 -1.00
C ASP A 569 33.71 1.12 -1.00
N TYR A 570 33.27 2.22 -0.40
CA TYR A 570 31.85 2.61 -0.42
C TYR A 570 31.35 3.11 -1.79
N ARG A 571 32.25 3.41 -2.73
CA ARG A 571 31.88 3.80 -4.11
C ARG A 571 31.27 2.67 -4.95
N LYS A 572 31.45 1.41 -4.55
CA LYS A 572 30.92 0.23 -5.27
C LYS A 572 29.52 -0.20 -4.83
N ALA A 573 29.03 0.26 -3.70
CA ALA A 573 27.69 -0.12 -3.19
C ALA A 573 26.55 0.76 -3.75
N VAL A 574 26.88 1.78 -4.56
CA VAL A 574 25.92 2.76 -5.13
C VAL A 574 25.95 2.75 -6.66
N GLN A 575 26.74 1.87 -7.28
CA GLN A 575 26.63 1.49 -8.69
C GLN A 575 25.81 0.21 -8.81
#